data_6e39a5eb464b1c450317e6679f7430a0
#
_entry.id   6e39a5eb464b1c450317e6679f7430a0
#
_cell.length_a   1.000
_cell.length_b   1.000
_cell.length_c   1.000
_cell.angle_alpha   90.00
_cell.angle_beta   90.00
_cell.angle_gamma   90.00
#
_symmetry.space_group_name_H-M   'P 1'
#
loop_
_entity.id
_entity.type
_entity.pdbx_description
1 polymer ?
#
loop_
_entity_poly.entity_id
_entity_poly.type
_entity_poly.pdbx_seq_one_letter_code
_entity_poly.pdbx_strand_id
1 'polypeptide(L)'
;MREVMRTRVDSTGRLTGAAVGSWTDNGCLVIEDFVSRQTCENLLTAIDRLVDTFEPNDIKTVFSTTSQAHAAENYFETSGDKIRFFFEDEALDSDGHLTCPKERVLNKIGHALHDLDPDFEVFSYEPRLAVLAGQLGLDDALLLQSMVIFKQPHIGGEVVWHQDSSFLYTEPLSALGFWFALEDADLENGCLWALPGEHLKGLRQRFHRVDGVLTMTDREDMGAFDLEHRVPLEVPQGTLVVLHGSLPHYSAPNHSDRSRCAFTLHAISASAQYPGDNWLQRRPDMPVRSLSTVQPA
;
A
#
# COMPACT_ATOMS: atom_id res chain seq x y z
N MET A 1 -19.73 -17.97 -1.57
CA MET A 1 -18.58 -17.06 -1.70
C MET A 1 -19.01 -15.70 -1.17
N ARG A 2 -18.22 -15.07 -0.29
CA ARG A 2 -18.46 -13.66 0.05
C ARG A 2 -18.03 -12.83 -1.16
N GLU A 3 -18.91 -11.96 -1.63
CA GLU A 3 -18.64 -11.07 -2.75
C GLU A 3 -18.15 -9.72 -2.21
N VAL A 4 -17.10 -9.16 -2.80
CA VAL A 4 -16.64 -7.82 -2.45
C VAL A 4 -17.54 -6.79 -3.10
N MET A 5 -18.11 -5.91 -2.28
CA MET A 5 -19.03 -4.90 -2.78
C MET A 5 -18.30 -3.88 -3.65
N ARG A 6 -18.86 -3.65 -4.84
CA ARG A 6 -18.51 -2.54 -5.72
C ARG A 6 -19.51 -1.40 -5.54
N THR A 7 -18.99 -0.20 -5.36
CA THR A 7 -19.82 0.98 -5.05
C THR A 7 -19.19 2.24 -5.61
N ARG A 8 -19.85 3.36 -5.42
CA ARG A 8 -19.34 4.71 -5.65
C ARG A 8 -19.57 5.56 -4.41
N VAL A 9 -18.76 6.56 -4.21
CA VAL A 9 -19.03 7.62 -3.24
C VAL A 9 -19.78 8.77 -3.91
N ASP A 10 -20.46 9.58 -3.13
CA ASP A 10 -20.99 10.85 -3.61
C ASP A 10 -19.87 11.91 -3.78
N SER A 11 -20.23 13.11 -4.25
CA SER A 11 -19.27 14.20 -4.46
C SER A 11 -18.52 14.67 -3.21
N THR A 12 -18.99 14.28 -2.02
CA THR A 12 -18.35 14.59 -0.73
C THR A 12 -17.50 13.44 -0.19
N GLY A 13 -17.45 12.30 -0.88
CA GLY A 13 -16.72 11.10 -0.46
C GLY A 13 -17.54 10.15 0.42
N ARG A 14 -18.87 10.35 0.54
CA ARG A 14 -19.71 9.53 1.41
C ARG A 14 -20.14 8.23 0.73
N LEU A 15 -20.07 7.15 1.51
CA LEU A 15 -20.60 5.84 1.22
C LEU A 15 -22.09 5.72 1.60
N THR A 16 -22.78 4.80 0.96
CA THR A 16 -24.11 4.36 1.40
C THR A 16 -24.01 3.51 2.67
N GLY A 17 -25.09 3.43 3.46
CA GLY A 17 -25.14 2.55 4.64
C GLY A 17 -24.89 1.07 4.30
N ALA A 18 -25.34 0.60 3.13
CA ALA A 18 -25.08 -0.75 2.65
C ALA A 18 -23.57 -0.99 2.41
N ALA A 19 -22.86 0.01 1.87
CA ALA A 19 -21.43 -0.10 1.65
C ALA A 19 -20.64 -0.12 2.99
N VAL A 20 -21.04 0.69 3.97
CA VAL A 20 -20.45 0.66 5.31
C VAL A 20 -20.71 -0.70 6.00
N GLY A 21 -21.92 -1.27 5.86
CA GLY A 21 -22.21 -2.62 6.35
C GLY A 21 -21.34 -3.68 5.69
N SER A 22 -21.18 -3.63 4.36
CA SER A 22 -20.30 -4.55 3.62
C SER A 22 -18.84 -4.42 4.04
N TRP A 23 -18.36 -3.21 4.33
CA TRP A 23 -17.02 -2.99 4.89
C TRP A 23 -16.83 -3.71 6.22
N THR A 24 -17.79 -3.56 7.15
CA THR A 24 -17.73 -4.23 8.45
C THR A 24 -17.66 -5.74 8.32
N ASP A 25 -18.37 -6.33 7.37
CA ASP A 25 -18.44 -7.77 7.17
C ASP A 25 -17.25 -8.35 6.41
N ASN A 26 -16.72 -7.60 5.44
CA ASN A 26 -15.75 -8.10 4.46
C ASN A 26 -14.33 -7.54 4.63
N GLY A 27 -14.17 -6.35 5.24
CA GLY A 27 -12.88 -5.67 5.42
C GLY A 27 -12.27 -5.10 4.13
N CYS A 28 -13.05 -5.06 3.03
CA CYS A 28 -12.65 -4.41 1.78
C CYS A 28 -13.86 -3.88 1.01
N LEU A 29 -13.60 -2.82 0.22
CA LEU A 29 -14.55 -2.25 -0.74
C LEU A 29 -13.82 -1.88 -2.04
N VAL A 30 -14.52 -2.00 -3.16
CA VAL A 30 -14.09 -1.47 -4.46
C VAL A 30 -14.94 -0.23 -4.75
N ILE A 31 -14.30 0.94 -4.80
CA ILE A 31 -14.95 2.23 -5.03
C ILE A 31 -14.60 2.68 -6.45
N GLU A 32 -15.55 2.48 -7.36
CA GLU A 32 -15.39 2.77 -8.78
C GLU A 32 -15.40 4.29 -9.05
N ASP A 33 -14.67 4.73 -10.07
CA ASP A 33 -14.60 6.13 -10.53
C ASP A 33 -14.22 7.13 -9.41
N PHE A 34 -13.42 6.69 -8.42
CA PHE A 34 -12.98 7.54 -7.33
C PHE A 34 -11.99 8.60 -7.81
N VAL A 35 -11.08 8.24 -8.71
CA VAL A 35 -10.06 9.11 -9.28
C VAL A 35 -10.35 9.32 -10.77
N SER A 36 -10.30 10.57 -11.23
CA SER A 36 -10.47 10.84 -12.66
C SER A 36 -9.29 10.30 -13.47
N ARG A 37 -9.53 9.93 -14.74
CA ARG A 37 -8.45 9.54 -15.67
C ARG A 37 -7.35 10.60 -15.72
N GLN A 38 -7.70 11.88 -15.81
CA GLN A 38 -6.74 12.98 -15.87
C GLN A 38 -5.86 13.04 -14.60
N THR A 39 -6.45 12.79 -13.43
CA THR A 39 -5.69 12.74 -12.17
C THR A 39 -4.72 11.56 -12.16
N CYS A 40 -5.14 10.37 -12.65
CA CYS A 40 -4.24 9.24 -12.80
C CYS A 40 -3.07 9.55 -13.74
N GLU A 41 -3.34 10.17 -14.89
CA GLU A 41 -2.32 10.59 -15.86
C GLU A 41 -1.33 11.62 -15.26
N ASN A 42 -1.83 12.56 -14.44
CA ASN A 42 -0.97 13.53 -13.76
C ASN A 42 -0.04 12.84 -12.75
N LEU A 43 -0.57 11.87 -11.96
CA LEU A 43 0.24 11.10 -11.02
C LEU A 43 1.26 10.20 -11.73
N LEU A 44 0.90 9.57 -12.85
CA LEU A 44 1.84 8.81 -13.68
C LEU A 44 2.96 9.72 -14.20
N THR A 45 2.65 10.93 -14.64
CA THR A 45 3.66 11.92 -15.06
C THR A 45 4.59 12.32 -13.88
N ALA A 46 4.05 12.46 -12.68
CA ALA A 46 4.86 12.72 -11.49
C ALA A 46 5.77 11.53 -11.14
N ILE A 47 5.28 10.29 -11.34
CA ILE A 47 6.09 9.08 -11.21
C ILE A 47 7.23 9.07 -12.21
N ASP A 48 6.96 9.33 -13.48
CA ASP A 48 7.99 9.38 -14.54
C ASP A 48 9.08 10.40 -14.19
N ARG A 49 8.71 11.60 -13.72
CA ARG A 49 9.64 12.62 -13.23
C ARG A 49 10.53 12.08 -12.10
N LEU A 50 9.97 11.35 -11.13
CA LEU A 50 10.74 10.75 -10.04
C LEU A 50 11.70 9.66 -10.56
N VAL A 51 11.22 8.81 -11.47
CA VAL A 51 12.02 7.75 -12.11
C VAL A 51 13.16 8.33 -12.94
N ASP A 52 12.94 9.43 -13.64
CA ASP A 52 13.99 10.10 -14.42
C ASP A 52 15.14 10.60 -13.55
N THR A 53 14.84 11.06 -12.34
CA THR A 53 15.83 11.63 -11.43
C THR A 53 16.61 10.62 -10.61
N PHE A 54 16.16 9.37 -10.52
CA PHE A 54 16.86 8.38 -9.71
C PHE A 54 18.08 7.78 -10.45
N GLU A 55 19.15 7.53 -9.69
CA GLU A 55 20.37 6.89 -10.20
C GLU A 55 20.46 5.46 -9.66
N PRO A 56 20.41 4.44 -10.54
CA PRO A 56 20.42 3.03 -10.11
C PRO A 56 21.60 2.64 -9.24
N ASN A 57 22.78 3.27 -9.46
CA ASN A 57 23.99 2.98 -8.69
C ASN A 57 23.89 3.40 -7.21
N ASP A 58 22.95 4.28 -6.87
CA ASP A 58 22.71 4.72 -5.50
C ASP A 58 21.81 3.72 -4.74
N ILE A 59 21.16 2.80 -5.47
CA ILE A 59 20.29 1.79 -4.90
C ILE A 59 21.06 0.49 -4.74
N LYS A 60 21.15 0.03 -3.48
CA LYS A 60 21.85 -1.22 -3.14
C LYS A 60 20.92 -2.31 -2.62
N THR A 61 19.62 -2.01 -2.57
CA THR A 61 18.63 -2.86 -1.92
C THR A 61 17.60 -3.35 -2.92
N VAL A 62 17.58 -4.66 -3.15
CA VAL A 62 16.51 -5.36 -3.85
C VAL A 62 15.37 -5.60 -2.86
N PHE A 63 14.15 -5.24 -3.25
CA PHE A 63 12.95 -5.52 -2.45
C PHE A 63 12.43 -6.91 -2.76
N SER A 64 12.40 -7.78 -1.77
CA SER A 64 11.77 -9.10 -1.85
C SER A 64 10.72 -9.28 -0.76
N THR A 65 9.53 -9.72 -1.13
CA THR A 65 8.49 -10.14 -0.18
C THR A 65 8.64 -11.60 0.24
N THR A 66 9.49 -12.36 -0.45
CA THR A 66 9.71 -13.78 -0.20
C THR A 66 10.88 -14.08 0.71
N SER A 67 11.81 -13.12 0.88
CA SER A 67 12.97 -13.24 1.75
C SER A 67 12.96 -12.18 2.87
N GLN A 68 13.50 -12.52 4.03
CA GLN A 68 13.69 -11.57 5.14
C GLN A 68 14.98 -10.73 4.99
N ALA A 69 15.71 -10.89 3.90
CA ALA A 69 17.00 -10.24 3.69
C ALA A 69 16.89 -8.70 3.71
N HIS A 70 15.79 -8.15 3.21
CA HIS A 70 15.53 -6.70 3.22
C HIS A 70 15.36 -6.11 4.62
N ALA A 71 14.99 -6.91 5.62
CA ALA A 71 14.75 -6.44 6.98
C ALA A 71 16.01 -5.92 7.66
N ALA A 72 17.18 -6.45 7.31
CA ALA A 72 18.46 -6.08 7.89
C ALA A 72 19.12 -4.87 7.22
N GLU A 73 18.57 -4.36 6.13
CA GLU A 73 19.21 -3.30 5.37
C GLU A 73 18.81 -1.89 5.84
N ASN A 74 19.78 -1.11 6.25
CA ASN A 74 19.58 0.27 6.71
C ASN A 74 18.87 1.16 5.67
N TYR A 75 19.02 0.87 4.37
CA TYR A 75 18.31 1.59 3.31
C TYR A 75 16.80 1.45 3.45
N PHE A 76 16.27 0.24 3.69
CA PHE A 76 14.86 0.00 3.94
C PHE A 76 14.42 0.57 5.30
N GLU A 77 15.15 0.27 6.38
CA GLU A 77 14.80 0.66 7.74
C GLU A 77 14.64 2.18 7.92
N THR A 78 15.44 2.95 7.20
CA THR A 78 15.45 4.42 7.29
C THR A 78 14.69 5.11 6.17
N SER A 79 13.74 4.42 5.53
CA SER A 79 12.96 4.96 4.39
C SER A 79 11.63 5.61 4.78
N GLY A 80 11.19 5.47 6.04
CA GLY A 80 9.86 5.90 6.49
C GLY A 80 9.57 7.40 6.32
N ASP A 81 10.61 8.23 6.29
CA ASP A 81 10.54 9.69 6.14
C ASP A 81 11.21 10.19 4.84
N LYS A 82 11.31 9.33 3.82
CA LYS A 82 12.01 9.62 2.56
C LYS A 82 11.21 9.12 1.35
N ILE A 83 11.61 9.61 0.17
CA ILE A 83 11.27 9.00 -1.11
C ILE A 83 12.47 8.14 -1.50
N ARG A 84 12.28 6.82 -1.52
CA ARG A 84 13.30 5.83 -1.89
C ARG A 84 12.75 4.86 -2.93
N PHE A 85 13.66 4.32 -3.72
CA PHE A 85 13.37 3.42 -4.83
C PHE A 85 13.82 2.01 -4.45
N PHE A 86 13.01 1.01 -4.78
CA PHE A 86 13.29 -0.39 -4.47
C PHE A 86 13.15 -1.20 -5.75
N PHE A 87 14.13 -2.06 -5.99
CA PHE A 87 14.18 -2.92 -7.17
C PHE A 87 13.31 -4.17 -7.02
N GLU A 88 12.85 -4.70 -8.16
CA GLU A 88 12.35 -6.07 -8.24
C GLU A 88 13.46 -7.08 -7.96
N ASP A 89 13.11 -8.30 -7.54
CA ASP A 89 14.07 -9.37 -7.24
C ASP A 89 14.93 -9.71 -8.44
N GLU A 90 14.37 -9.67 -9.66
CA GLU A 90 15.06 -9.99 -10.91
C GLU A 90 15.71 -8.76 -11.58
N ALA A 91 15.75 -7.63 -10.91
CA ALA A 91 16.29 -6.37 -11.44
C ALA A 91 17.79 -6.41 -11.72
N LEU A 92 18.55 -7.23 -10.97
CA LEU A 92 19.99 -7.34 -11.06
C LEU A 92 20.42 -8.75 -11.47
N ASP A 93 21.44 -8.82 -12.34
CA ASP A 93 22.11 -10.08 -12.67
C ASP A 93 23.13 -10.48 -11.57
N SER A 94 23.80 -11.61 -11.75
CA SER A 94 24.82 -12.12 -10.82
C SER A 94 26.02 -11.17 -10.63
N ASP A 95 26.24 -10.28 -11.59
CA ASP A 95 27.37 -9.32 -11.58
C ASP A 95 26.93 -7.94 -11.06
N GLY A 96 25.63 -7.80 -10.70
CA GLY A 96 25.05 -6.56 -10.14
C GLY A 96 24.66 -5.53 -11.20
N HIS A 97 24.55 -5.91 -12.47
CA HIS A 97 24.06 -5.05 -13.54
C HIS A 97 22.55 -5.16 -13.69
N LEU A 98 21.91 -4.06 -14.15
CA LEU A 98 20.50 -4.07 -14.44
C LEU A 98 20.16 -5.05 -15.57
N THR A 99 19.15 -5.89 -15.36
CA THR A 99 18.65 -6.87 -16.35
C THR A 99 17.80 -6.23 -17.45
N CYS A 100 17.25 -5.03 -17.19
CA CYS A 100 16.45 -4.25 -18.14
C CYS A 100 16.61 -2.74 -17.87
N PRO A 101 16.05 -1.84 -18.71
CA PRO A 101 16.10 -0.40 -18.49
C PRO A 101 15.59 0.02 -17.09
N LYS A 102 16.16 1.09 -16.52
CA LYS A 102 15.92 1.53 -15.14
C LYS A 102 14.44 1.78 -14.82
N GLU A 103 13.66 2.19 -15.82
CA GLU A 103 12.22 2.44 -15.71
C GLU A 103 11.42 1.14 -15.44
N ARG A 104 12.02 -0.01 -15.74
CA ARG A 104 11.36 -1.32 -15.63
C ARG A 104 11.88 -2.20 -14.50
N VAL A 105 12.88 -1.75 -13.75
CA VAL A 105 13.46 -2.53 -12.65
C VAL A 105 12.82 -2.24 -11.29
N LEU A 106 11.95 -1.22 -11.23
CA LEU A 106 11.38 -0.77 -9.96
C LEU A 106 10.18 -1.63 -9.54
N ASN A 107 10.24 -2.10 -8.30
CA ASN A 107 9.13 -2.70 -7.57
C ASN A 107 8.26 -1.62 -6.93
N LYS A 108 8.89 -0.66 -6.22
CA LYS A 108 8.16 0.43 -5.56
C LYS A 108 9.00 1.68 -5.34
N ILE A 109 8.30 2.79 -5.13
CA ILE A 109 8.82 4.04 -4.59
C ILE A 109 8.09 4.32 -3.28
N GLY A 110 8.77 4.55 -2.18
CA GLY A 110 8.18 4.81 -0.87
C GLY A 110 9.16 5.46 0.10
N HIS A 111 8.74 5.97 1.22
CA HIS A 111 7.43 5.74 1.86
C HIS A 111 6.75 7.04 2.31
N ALA A 112 7.28 8.20 1.89
CA ALA A 112 6.79 9.52 2.30
C ALA A 112 6.46 10.45 1.11
N LEU A 113 5.95 9.90 -0.02
CA LEU A 113 5.58 10.72 -1.17
C LEU A 113 4.50 11.75 -0.80
N HIS A 114 3.53 11.38 0.04
CA HIS A 114 2.45 12.25 0.51
C HIS A 114 2.91 13.48 1.31
N ASP A 115 4.17 13.50 1.74
CA ASP A 115 4.76 14.62 2.49
C ASP A 115 5.85 15.36 1.71
N LEU A 116 6.51 14.69 0.75
CA LEU A 116 7.74 15.18 0.14
C LEU A 116 7.62 15.50 -1.35
N ASP A 117 6.56 15.05 -2.01
CA ASP A 117 6.31 15.36 -3.42
C ASP A 117 5.00 16.15 -3.55
N PRO A 118 5.00 17.33 -4.20
CA PRO A 118 3.85 18.23 -4.22
C PRO A 118 2.62 17.64 -4.94
N ASP A 119 2.81 16.82 -5.98
CA ASP A 119 1.69 16.21 -6.71
C ASP A 119 1.01 15.13 -5.85
N PHE A 120 1.82 14.33 -5.16
CA PHE A 120 1.33 13.31 -4.23
C PHE A 120 0.77 13.93 -2.94
N GLU A 121 1.32 15.05 -2.47
CA GLU A 121 0.77 15.77 -1.31
C GLU A 121 -0.65 16.24 -1.59
N VAL A 122 -0.86 16.98 -2.69
CA VAL A 122 -2.19 17.47 -3.07
C VAL A 122 -3.19 16.33 -3.22
N PHE A 123 -2.80 15.23 -3.84
CA PHE A 123 -3.67 14.07 -4.02
C PHE A 123 -4.00 13.36 -2.70
N SER A 124 -2.99 13.16 -1.83
CA SER A 124 -3.12 12.36 -0.60
C SER A 124 -3.98 13.02 0.46
N TYR A 125 -4.10 14.34 0.44
CA TYR A 125 -4.92 15.11 1.38
C TYR A 125 -6.24 15.60 0.76
N GLU A 126 -6.73 14.91 -0.27
CA GLU A 126 -8.04 15.17 -0.84
C GLU A 126 -9.15 14.99 0.23
N PRO A 127 -10.05 15.99 0.42
CA PRO A 127 -11.04 15.96 1.51
C PRO A 127 -11.96 14.73 1.53
N ARG A 128 -12.24 14.14 0.37
CA ARG A 128 -13.08 12.92 0.27
C ARG A 128 -12.45 11.74 1.01
N LEU A 129 -11.12 11.68 1.11
CA LEU A 129 -10.43 10.60 1.84
C LEU A 129 -10.66 10.69 3.35
N ALA A 130 -10.69 11.91 3.92
CA ALA A 130 -11.02 12.08 5.33
C ALA A 130 -12.46 11.65 5.65
N VAL A 131 -13.41 12.04 4.79
CA VAL A 131 -14.82 11.62 4.95
C VAL A 131 -14.96 10.11 4.85
N LEU A 132 -14.29 9.49 3.88
CA LEU A 132 -14.29 8.05 3.70
C LEU A 132 -13.67 7.33 4.90
N ALA A 133 -12.50 7.77 5.36
CA ALA A 133 -11.82 7.20 6.54
C ALA A 133 -12.74 7.22 7.78
N GLY A 134 -13.39 8.37 8.05
CA GLY A 134 -14.33 8.50 9.16
C GLY A 134 -15.49 7.51 9.08
N GLN A 135 -16.11 7.34 7.90
CA GLN A 135 -17.19 6.36 7.73
C GLN A 135 -16.73 4.90 7.89
N LEU A 136 -15.45 4.64 7.68
CA LEU A 136 -14.84 3.32 7.85
C LEU A 136 -14.26 3.09 9.27
N GLY A 137 -14.54 4.01 10.21
CA GLY A 137 -14.19 3.89 11.61
C GLY A 137 -12.87 4.56 12.01
N LEU A 138 -12.33 5.45 11.17
CA LEU A 138 -11.06 6.15 11.40
C LEU A 138 -11.27 7.67 11.36
N ASP A 139 -12.04 8.21 12.33
CA ASP A 139 -12.39 9.63 12.40
C ASP A 139 -11.19 10.56 12.61
N ASP A 140 -10.13 10.06 13.24
CA ASP A 140 -8.91 10.77 13.59
C ASP A 140 -7.70 10.32 12.75
N ALA A 141 -7.93 10.02 11.48
CA ALA A 141 -6.96 9.43 10.57
C ALA A 141 -5.68 10.28 10.42
N LEU A 142 -4.53 9.63 10.63
CA LEU A 142 -3.18 10.14 10.34
C LEU A 142 -2.59 9.37 9.16
N LEU A 143 -2.07 10.06 8.13
CA LEU A 143 -1.36 9.44 7.02
C LEU A 143 0.06 9.04 7.44
N LEU A 144 0.31 7.75 7.52
CA LEU A 144 1.57 7.20 8.00
C LEU A 144 2.57 6.89 6.87
N GLN A 145 2.08 6.32 5.76
CA GLN A 145 2.89 5.80 4.67
C GLN A 145 2.22 6.02 3.32
N SER A 146 3.04 6.21 2.28
CA SER A 146 2.61 6.16 0.89
C SER A 146 3.61 5.41 0.02
N MET A 147 3.11 4.70 -1.00
CA MET A 147 3.95 3.99 -1.96
C MET A 147 3.35 4.07 -3.37
N VAL A 148 4.21 4.21 -4.38
CA VAL A 148 3.91 3.75 -5.73
C VAL A 148 4.36 2.31 -5.83
N ILE A 149 3.50 1.41 -6.31
CA ILE A 149 3.78 -0.02 -6.47
C ILE A 149 3.63 -0.38 -7.93
N PHE A 150 4.73 -0.84 -8.50
CA PHE A 150 4.78 -1.30 -9.88
C PHE A 150 4.55 -2.81 -9.98
N LYS A 151 4.02 -3.22 -11.09
CA LYS A 151 4.08 -4.57 -11.66
C LYS A 151 4.52 -4.41 -13.10
N GLN A 152 5.81 -4.32 -13.30
CA GLN A 152 6.38 -4.16 -14.64
C GLN A 152 6.14 -5.41 -15.50
N PRO A 153 5.96 -5.26 -16.84
CA PRO A 153 5.78 -6.39 -17.74
C PRO A 153 6.87 -7.45 -17.55
N HIS A 154 6.47 -8.70 -17.33
CA HIS A 154 7.31 -9.90 -17.21
C HIS A 154 8.26 -9.98 -16.01
N ILE A 155 8.52 -8.89 -15.30
CA ILE A 155 9.45 -8.82 -14.16
C ILE A 155 8.74 -8.48 -12.85
N GLY A 156 7.52 -7.95 -12.90
CA GLY A 156 6.75 -7.57 -11.69
C GLY A 156 6.54 -8.76 -10.77
N GLY A 157 7.25 -8.77 -9.63
CA GLY A 157 7.30 -9.88 -8.69
C GLY A 157 6.00 -10.08 -7.91
N GLU A 158 5.92 -11.20 -7.20
CA GLU A 158 4.81 -11.54 -6.30
C GLU A 158 4.79 -10.62 -5.07
N VAL A 159 3.61 -10.21 -4.62
CA VAL A 159 3.41 -9.73 -3.25
C VAL A 159 2.64 -10.80 -2.50
N VAL A 160 3.33 -11.51 -1.61
CA VAL A 160 2.78 -12.65 -0.86
C VAL A 160 1.61 -12.25 0.03
N TRP A 161 0.79 -13.23 0.43
CA TRP A 161 -0.33 -13.01 1.34
C TRP A 161 0.16 -12.37 2.65
N HIS A 162 -0.39 -11.21 2.98
CA HIS A 162 -0.02 -10.44 4.17
C HIS A 162 -1.20 -9.62 4.70
N GLN A 163 -1.00 -9.03 5.85
CA GLN A 163 -1.89 -8.05 6.48
C GLN A 163 -1.08 -6.77 6.69
N ASP A 164 -1.59 -5.60 6.29
CA ASP A 164 -0.89 -4.31 6.44
C ASP A 164 -0.56 -4.00 7.90
N SER A 165 -1.46 -4.36 8.82
CA SER A 165 -1.25 -4.21 10.26
C SER A 165 -0.06 -5.02 10.80
N SER A 166 0.45 -6.01 10.05
CA SER A 166 1.69 -6.69 10.40
C SER A 166 2.88 -5.75 10.35
N PHE A 167 2.89 -4.83 9.40
CA PHE A 167 3.96 -3.86 9.16
C PHE A 167 3.70 -2.50 9.82
N LEU A 168 2.42 -2.13 9.99
CA LEU A 168 1.96 -0.84 10.50
C LEU A 168 1.10 -1.06 11.76
N TYR A 169 1.71 -1.74 12.74
CA TYR A 169 1.03 -2.15 13.95
C TYR A 169 0.66 -0.96 14.84
N THR A 170 -0.57 -0.97 15.34
CA THR A 170 -1.07 -0.05 16.37
C THR A 170 -1.80 -0.82 17.47
N GLU A 171 -1.96 -0.19 18.64
CA GLU A 171 -2.74 -0.74 19.76
C GLU A 171 -3.82 0.26 20.17
N PRO A 172 -5.13 0.00 19.92
CA PRO A 172 -5.66 -1.14 19.14
C PRO A 172 -5.29 -1.06 17.65
N LEU A 173 -5.48 -2.18 16.91
CA LEU A 173 -5.24 -2.22 15.46
C LEU A 173 -6.12 -1.21 14.75
N SER A 174 -5.53 -0.35 13.90
CA SER A 174 -6.24 0.74 13.25
C SER A 174 -5.81 1.04 11.81
N ALA A 175 -4.86 0.26 11.26
CA ALA A 175 -4.38 0.51 9.91
C ALA A 175 -5.51 0.38 8.86
N LEU A 176 -5.58 1.36 7.96
CA LEU A 176 -6.51 1.45 6.85
C LEU A 176 -5.71 1.72 5.57
N GLY A 177 -5.81 0.82 4.60
CA GLY A 177 -5.15 0.93 3.31
C GLY A 177 -6.07 1.50 2.24
N PHE A 178 -5.54 2.47 1.47
CA PHE A 178 -6.15 3.00 0.25
C PHE A 178 -5.25 2.60 -0.92
N TRP A 179 -5.75 1.81 -1.83
CA TRP A 179 -5.03 1.35 -3.01
C TRP A 179 -5.70 1.92 -4.26
N PHE A 180 -5.04 2.84 -4.95
CA PHE A 180 -5.55 3.53 -6.14
C PHE A 180 -4.96 2.88 -7.40
N ALA A 181 -5.83 2.35 -8.27
CA ALA A 181 -5.44 1.87 -9.58
C ALA A 181 -5.08 3.05 -10.49
N LEU A 182 -3.79 3.30 -10.70
CA LEU A 182 -3.33 4.31 -11.66
C LEU A 182 -3.35 3.78 -13.10
N GLU A 183 -3.39 2.47 -13.26
CA GLU A 183 -3.59 1.71 -14.50
C GLU A 183 -4.60 0.60 -14.26
N ASP A 184 -5.15 0.02 -15.33
CA ASP A 184 -6.03 -1.14 -15.23
C ASP A 184 -5.32 -2.32 -14.55
N ALA A 185 -6.00 -2.99 -13.65
CA ALA A 185 -5.49 -4.16 -12.94
C ALA A 185 -6.41 -5.36 -13.16
N ASP A 186 -5.88 -6.43 -13.71
CA ASP A 186 -6.59 -7.68 -13.99
C ASP A 186 -5.76 -8.91 -13.58
N LEU A 187 -6.29 -10.09 -13.83
CA LEU A 187 -5.64 -11.35 -13.46
C LEU A 187 -4.31 -11.56 -14.18
N GLU A 188 -4.11 -10.99 -15.37
CA GLU A 188 -2.91 -11.21 -16.18
C GLU A 188 -1.76 -10.30 -15.74
N ASN A 189 -2.07 -9.06 -15.30
CA ASN A 189 -1.05 -8.08 -14.91
C ASN A 189 -0.90 -7.89 -13.39
N GLY A 190 -1.50 -8.77 -12.59
CA GLY A 190 -1.28 -8.84 -11.15
C GLY A 190 -2.21 -7.92 -10.35
N CYS A 191 -3.53 -8.02 -10.54
CA CYS A 191 -4.52 -7.40 -9.67
C CYS A 191 -4.38 -7.88 -8.21
N LEU A 192 -5.02 -7.16 -7.29
CA LEU A 192 -5.13 -7.60 -5.91
C LEU A 192 -6.04 -8.83 -5.79
N TRP A 193 -5.75 -9.64 -4.79
CA TRP A 193 -6.63 -10.68 -4.25
C TRP A 193 -6.86 -10.40 -2.78
N ALA A 194 -8.03 -10.69 -2.28
CA ALA A 194 -8.39 -10.55 -0.88
C ALA A 194 -9.07 -11.79 -0.32
N LEU A 195 -9.08 -11.89 1.01
CA LEU A 195 -9.84 -12.89 1.78
C LEU A 195 -10.95 -12.20 2.58
N PRO A 196 -12.11 -11.88 1.99
CA PRO A 196 -13.17 -11.12 2.65
C PRO A 196 -13.63 -11.75 3.95
N GLY A 197 -13.68 -10.96 5.03
CA GLY A 197 -14.08 -11.38 6.37
C GLY A 197 -12.96 -11.98 7.23
N GLU A 198 -11.78 -12.26 6.67
CA GLU A 198 -10.65 -12.79 7.44
C GLU A 198 -10.03 -11.75 8.40
N HIS A 199 -10.28 -10.44 8.17
CA HIS A 199 -9.86 -9.38 9.09
C HIS A 199 -10.46 -9.52 10.50
N LEU A 200 -11.63 -10.17 10.62
CA LEU A 200 -12.29 -10.45 11.89
C LEU A 200 -11.57 -11.51 12.76
N LYS A 201 -10.65 -12.26 12.15
CA LYS A 201 -9.88 -13.28 12.86
C LYS A 201 -8.63 -12.72 13.57
N GLY A 202 -8.34 -11.42 13.39
CA GLY A 202 -7.21 -10.75 14.02
C GLY A 202 -5.92 -10.81 13.22
N LEU A 203 -4.85 -10.33 13.84
CA LEU A 203 -3.52 -10.21 13.25
C LEU A 203 -2.69 -11.46 13.51
N ARG A 204 -2.10 -12.04 12.44
CA ARG A 204 -1.32 -13.28 12.54
C ARG A 204 0.14 -13.03 12.87
N GLN A 205 0.74 -12.01 12.28
CA GLN A 205 2.17 -11.74 12.38
C GLN A 205 2.42 -10.26 12.64
N ARG A 206 3.57 -9.94 13.22
CA ARG A 206 4.03 -8.58 13.43
C ARG A 206 5.48 -8.44 12.97
N PHE A 207 5.76 -7.43 12.14
CA PHE A 207 7.09 -7.03 11.68
C PHE A 207 7.58 -5.85 12.53
N HIS A 208 8.54 -6.10 13.40
CA HIS A 208 9.01 -5.13 14.39
C HIS A 208 10.46 -5.40 14.81
N ARG A 209 11.03 -4.48 15.58
CA ARG A 209 12.38 -4.66 16.13
C ARG A 209 12.34 -5.53 17.39
N VAL A 210 13.08 -6.63 17.32
CA VAL A 210 13.38 -7.51 18.48
C VAL A 210 14.88 -7.47 18.68
N ASP A 211 15.34 -7.04 19.84
CA ASP A 211 16.77 -6.88 20.16
C ASP A 211 17.56 -6.04 19.11
N GLY A 212 16.90 -5.03 18.53
CA GLY A 212 17.47 -4.13 17.53
C GLY A 212 17.42 -4.64 16.08
N VAL A 213 16.92 -5.85 15.83
CA VAL A 213 16.82 -6.47 14.50
C VAL A 213 15.36 -6.52 14.06
N LEU A 214 15.07 -6.09 12.82
CA LEU A 214 13.73 -6.24 12.25
C LEU A 214 13.41 -7.72 12.02
N THR A 215 12.30 -8.14 12.59
CA THR A 215 11.92 -9.55 12.63
C THR A 215 10.41 -9.69 12.42
N MET A 216 10.01 -10.69 11.63
CA MET A 216 8.61 -11.12 11.57
C MET A 216 8.37 -12.14 12.71
N THR A 217 7.45 -11.83 13.60
CA THR A 217 7.06 -12.73 14.70
C THR A 217 5.60 -13.14 14.58
N ASP A 218 5.31 -14.42 14.83
CA ASP A 218 3.94 -14.90 14.92
C ASP A 218 3.29 -14.38 16.20
N ARG A 219 2.06 -13.89 16.10
CA ARG A 219 1.29 -13.44 17.26
C ARG A 219 0.47 -14.57 17.87
N GLU A 220 -0.10 -15.41 17.00
CA GLU A 220 -0.92 -16.55 17.38
C GLU A 220 -0.66 -17.69 16.39
N ASP A 221 -0.82 -18.92 16.86
CA ASP A 221 -0.78 -20.10 15.98
C ASP A 221 -2.11 -20.21 15.21
N MET A 222 -2.27 -19.36 14.22
CA MET A 222 -3.46 -19.35 13.35
C MET A 222 -3.31 -20.19 12.09
N GLY A 223 -2.18 -20.84 11.91
CA GLY A 223 -1.86 -21.60 10.69
C GLY A 223 -1.76 -20.74 9.43
N ALA A 224 -1.72 -21.37 8.27
CA ALA A 224 -1.74 -20.69 6.97
C ALA A 224 -3.10 -20.02 6.70
N PHE A 225 -3.12 -19.04 5.77
CA PHE A 225 -4.38 -18.48 5.27
C PHE A 225 -5.17 -19.53 4.50
N ASP A 226 -6.48 -19.63 4.76
CA ASP A 226 -7.38 -20.46 3.96
C ASP A 226 -7.73 -19.71 2.66
N LEU A 227 -7.16 -20.16 1.56
CA LEU A 227 -7.27 -19.53 0.25
C LEU A 227 -8.52 -19.98 -0.54
N GLU A 228 -9.36 -20.88 -0.01
CA GLU A 228 -10.53 -21.40 -0.72
C GLU A 228 -11.49 -20.27 -1.13
N HIS A 229 -11.60 -19.26 -0.27
CA HIS A 229 -12.54 -18.14 -0.46
C HIS A 229 -11.89 -16.84 -0.95
N ARG A 230 -10.68 -16.93 -1.53
CA ARG A 230 -10.01 -15.75 -2.11
C ARG A 230 -10.79 -15.20 -3.29
N VAL A 231 -10.80 -13.88 -3.41
CA VAL A 231 -11.51 -13.14 -4.46
C VAL A 231 -10.53 -12.24 -5.19
N PRO A 232 -10.46 -12.28 -6.53
CA PRO A 232 -9.69 -11.31 -7.31
C PRO A 232 -10.41 -9.97 -7.34
N LEU A 233 -9.64 -8.89 -7.25
CA LEU A 233 -10.10 -7.52 -7.32
C LEU A 233 -9.61 -6.88 -8.62
N GLU A 234 -10.17 -7.35 -9.75
CA GLU A 234 -9.93 -6.75 -11.06
C GLU A 234 -10.63 -5.40 -11.13
N VAL A 235 -9.91 -4.35 -11.46
CA VAL A 235 -10.43 -2.98 -11.44
C VAL A 235 -9.85 -2.14 -12.58
N PRO A 236 -10.66 -1.25 -13.20
CA PRO A 236 -10.16 -0.28 -14.15
C PRO A 236 -9.39 0.85 -13.45
N GLN A 237 -8.58 1.57 -14.24
CA GLN A 237 -7.93 2.82 -13.85
C GLN A 237 -8.93 3.79 -13.19
N GLY A 238 -8.51 4.45 -12.11
CA GLY A 238 -9.31 5.40 -11.35
C GLY A 238 -10.14 4.78 -10.22
N THR A 239 -10.08 3.46 -10.06
CA THR A 239 -10.73 2.77 -8.93
C THR A 239 -9.89 2.89 -7.67
N LEU A 240 -10.56 3.06 -6.53
CA LEU A 240 -9.99 2.93 -5.20
C LEU A 240 -10.43 1.60 -4.58
N VAL A 241 -9.48 0.78 -4.18
CA VAL A 241 -9.72 -0.37 -3.30
C VAL A 241 -9.35 0.02 -1.88
N VAL A 242 -10.29 -0.13 -0.95
CA VAL A 242 -10.03 0.12 0.48
C VAL A 242 -9.87 -1.21 1.20
N LEU A 243 -8.83 -1.31 2.02
CA LEU A 243 -8.43 -2.52 2.73
C LEU A 243 -8.32 -2.27 4.23
N HIS A 244 -8.98 -3.09 5.03
CA HIS A 244 -8.77 -3.12 6.47
C HIS A 244 -7.36 -3.67 6.75
N GLY A 245 -6.61 -3.03 7.65
CA GLY A 245 -5.22 -3.40 7.91
C GLY A 245 -5.00 -4.85 8.32
N SER A 246 -6.02 -5.50 8.90
CA SER A 246 -5.99 -6.93 9.24
C SER A 246 -6.56 -7.83 8.15
N LEU A 247 -6.93 -7.30 6.98
CA LEU A 247 -7.42 -8.11 5.87
C LEU A 247 -6.26 -8.75 5.12
N PRO A 248 -6.20 -10.10 5.01
CA PRO A 248 -5.21 -10.74 4.16
C PRO A 248 -5.46 -10.42 2.69
N HIS A 249 -4.40 -9.95 2.03
CA HIS A 249 -4.43 -9.67 0.60
C HIS A 249 -3.10 -10.03 -0.08
N TYR A 250 -3.12 -10.06 -1.40
CA TYR A 250 -2.07 -10.64 -2.24
C TYR A 250 -2.09 -10.01 -3.62
N SER A 251 -0.99 -10.05 -4.36
CA SER A 251 -1.01 -9.84 -5.81
C SER A 251 0.00 -10.74 -6.53
N ALA A 252 -0.48 -11.42 -7.60
CA ALA A 252 0.31 -12.33 -8.42
C ALA A 252 1.43 -11.61 -9.19
N PRO A 253 2.46 -12.32 -9.66
CA PRO A 253 3.42 -11.76 -10.62
C PRO A 253 2.72 -11.25 -11.89
N ASN A 254 3.34 -10.28 -12.54
CA ASN A 254 2.90 -9.82 -13.85
C ASN A 254 3.62 -10.57 -14.97
N HIS A 255 2.92 -11.45 -15.66
CA HIS A 255 3.43 -12.18 -16.82
C HIS A 255 2.96 -11.62 -18.16
N SER A 256 2.19 -10.53 -18.14
CA SER A 256 1.63 -9.87 -19.33
C SER A 256 2.60 -8.84 -19.94
N ASP A 257 2.25 -8.37 -21.13
CA ASP A 257 2.94 -7.27 -21.82
C ASP A 257 2.52 -5.88 -21.30
N ARG A 258 1.58 -5.79 -20.35
CA ARG A 258 1.04 -4.55 -19.80
C ARG A 258 1.56 -4.30 -18.39
N SER A 259 1.94 -3.06 -18.09
CA SER A 259 2.24 -2.65 -16.72
C SER A 259 0.98 -2.61 -15.84
N ARG A 260 1.19 -2.59 -14.54
CA ARG A 260 0.18 -2.28 -13.54
C ARG A 260 0.82 -1.37 -12.49
N CYS A 261 0.41 -0.12 -12.47
CA CYS A 261 0.87 0.88 -11.50
C CYS A 261 -0.26 1.22 -10.53
N ALA A 262 0.08 1.27 -9.25
CA ALA A 262 -0.84 1.69 -8.20
C ALA A 262 -0.16 2.67 -7.25
N PHE A 263 -0.95 3.59 -6.70
CA PHE A 263 -0.55 4.40 -5.56
C PHE A 263 -1.26 3.92 -4.30
N THR A 264 -0.55 3.83 -3.18
CA THR A 264 -1.12 3.41 -1.91
C THR A 264 -0.88 4.44 -0.83
N LEU A 265 -1.90 4.60 0.02
CA LEU A 265 -1.81 5.35 1.28
C LEU A 265 -2.20 4.43 2.42
N HIS A 266 -1.50 4.56 3.55
CA HIS A 266 -1.88 3.89 4.79
C HIS A 266 -2.12 4.93 5.87
N ALA A 267 -3.32 4.86 6.45
CA ALA A 267 -3.70 5.69 7.58
C ALA A 267 -3.81 4.85 8.86
N ILE A 268 -3.59 5.50 10.00
CA ILE A 268 -3.78 4.93 11.34
C ILE A 268 -4.57 5.91 12.20
N SER A 269 -5.14 5.45 13.33
CA SER A 269 -5.80 6.31 14.29
C SER A 269 -4.79 7.11 15.11
N ALA A 270 -5.05 8.41 15.29
CA ALA A 270 -4.29 9.28 16.18
C ALA A 270 -4.47 8.88 17.67
N SER A 271 -5.59 8.26 18.01
CA SER A 271 -5.89 7.78 19.36
C SER A 271 -5.28 6.41 19.69
N ALA A 272 -4.79 5.67 18.69
CA ALA A 272 -4.10 4.41 18.90
C ALA A 272 -2.61 4.64 19.23
N GLN A 273 -2.06 3.78 20.08
CA GLN A 273 -0.63 3.78 20.34
C GLN A 273 0.13 3.23 19.12
N TYR A 274 1.11 3.98 18.61
CA TYR A 274 2.05 3.54 17.59
C TYR A 274 3.39 3.19 18.27
N PRO A 275 3.73 1.88 18.43
CA PRO A 275 4.92 1.47 19.19
C PRO A 275 6.24 1.88 18.53
N GLY A 276 7.22 2.23 19.37
CA GLY A 276 8.56 2.64 18.92
C GLY A 276 9.41 1.52 18.33
N ASP A 277 9.01 0.25 18.49
CA ASP A 277 9.64 -0.92 17.89
C ASP A 277 9.10 -1.25 16.48
N ASN A 278 8.09 -0.54 15.98
CA ASN A 278 7.69 -0.64 14.57
C ASN A 278 8.85 -0.26 13.65
N TRP A 279 8.93 -0.91 12.50
CA TRP A 279 9.99 -0.63 11.52
C TRP A 279 9.93 0.80 10.97
N LEU A 280 8.73 1.27 10.61
CA LEU A 280 8.52 2.60 10.07
C LEU A 280 8.47 3.60 11.22
N GLN A 281 9.47 4.45 11.29
CA GLN A 281 9.52 5.56 12.24
C GLN A 281 9.63 6.88 11.48
N ARG A 282 9.06 7.93 12.06
CA ARG A 282 9.12 9.29 11.50
C ARG A 282 10.07 10.13 12.35
N ARG A 283 10.80 11.03 11.71
CA ARG A 283 11.63 12.00 12.44
C ARG A 283 10.75 13.01 13.19
N PRO A 284 11.22 13.56 14.33
CA PRO A 284 10.46 14.54 15.09
C PRO A 284 10.10 15.82 14.32
N ASP A 285 10.94 16.20 13.34
CA ASP A 285 10.73 17.35 12.46
C ASP A 285 9.83 17.06 11.24
N MET A 286 9.39 15.81 11.09
CA MET A 286 8.47 15.35 10.04
C MET A 286 7.41 14.41 10.63
N PRO A 287 6.55 14.90 11.54
CA PRO A 287 5.51 14.08 12.16
C PRO A 287 4.46 13.65 11.14
N VAL A 288 3.75 12.56 11.45
CA VAL A 288 2.57 12.16 10.67
C VAL A 288 1.49 13.24 10.72
N ARG A 289 0.83 13.49 9.59
CA ARG A 289 -0.19 14.54 9.45
C ARG A 289 -1.59 13.95 9.39
N SER A 290 -2.56 14.69 9.95
CA SER A 290 -3.97 14.32 9.89
C SER A 290 -4.57 14.54 8.50
N LEU A 291 -5.40 13.60 8.04
CA LEU A 291 -6.23 13.77 6.86
C LEU A 291 -7.21 14.95 6.96
N SER A 292 -7.62 15.31 8.19
CA SER A 292 -8.64 16.34 8.43
C SER A 292 -8.10 17.77 8.50
N THR A 293 -6.79 17.99 8.54
CA THR A 293 -6.18 19.29 8.88
C THR A 293 -5.58 20.06 7.71
N VAL A 294 -5.50 19.48 6.53
CA VAL A 294 -4.96 20.19 5.35
C VAL A 294 -6.08 21.01 4.72
N GLN A 295 -6.18 22.30 5.06
CA GLN A 295 -6.91 23.25 4.24
C GLN A 295 -6.08 23.50 2.97
N PRO A 296 -6.68 23.44 1.77
CA PRO A 296 -5.98 23.86 0.57
C PRO A 296 -5.54 25.31 0.71
N ALA A 297 -4.29 25.58 0.40
CA ALA A 297 -3.72 26.90 0.35
C ALA A 297 -4.36 27.75 -0.78
#